data_6f0d2d126d47cc16a924b4906b864d45
#
_entry.id   6f0d2d126d47cc16a924b4906b864d45
#
_cell.length_a   1.000
_cell.length_b   1.000
_cell.length_c   1.000
_cell.angle_alpha   90.00
_cell.angle_beta   90.00
_cell.angle_gamma   90.00
#
_symmetry.space_group_name_H-M   'P 1'
#
loop_
_entity.id
_entity.type
_entity.pdbx_description
1 polymer ?
#
loop_
_entity_poly.entity_id
_entity_poly.type
_entity_poly.pdbx_seq_one_letter_code
_entity_poly.pdbx_strand_id
1 'polypeptide(L)'
;IIDPDGVVQSILINQPSVGRSYEELFRLLAALMHVRKNNNEALPCDWLPGDKALVPSAEMVGNIHGVWTTANMRIGKFSSTEGGSIWSSERMRIDK
;
A
#
# COMPACT_ATOMS: atom_id res chain seq x y z
N ILE A 1 7.40 0.17 13.04
CA ILE A 1 7.89 1.50 12.67
C ILE A 1 7.39 2.50 13.71
N ILE A 2 8.31 3.24 14.26
CA ILE A 2 8.00 4.23 15.29
C ILE A 2 8.43 5.59 14.73
N ASP A 3 7.55 6.57 14.83
CA ASP A 3 7.83 7.89 14.29
C ASP A 3 8.74 8.70 15.24
N PRO A 4 9.22 9.86 14.82
CA PRO A 4 10.10 10.67 15.67
C PRO A 4 9.49 11.14 16.98
N ASP A 5 8.17 11.11 17.09
CA ASP A 5 7.48 11.49 18.32
C ASP A 5 7.28 10.30 19.25
N GLY A 6 7.80 9.13 18.91
CA GLY A 6 7.67 7.93 19.72
C GLY A 6 6.37 7.20 19.54
N VAL A 7 5.58 7.53 18.53
CA VAL A 7 4.28 6.90 18.28
C VAL A 7 4.47 5.74 17.31
N VAL A 8 3.89 4.59 17.63
CA VAL A 8 3.93 3.42 16.75
C VAL A 8 3.01 3.68 15.57
N GLN A 9 3.57 3.63 14.37
CA GLN A 9 2.80 3.85 13.14
C GLN A 9 2.50 2.57 12.40
N SER A 10 3.28 1.52 12.61
CA SER A 10 3.05 0.25 11.94
C SER A 10 3.71 -0.89 12.69
N ILE A 11 3.04 -2.02 12.73
CA ILE A 11 3.56 -3.25 13.32
C ILE A 11 3.35 -4.36 12.31
N LEU A 12 4.41 -5.11 12.03
CA LEU A 12 4.34 -6.26 11.15
C LEU A 12 4.75 -7.50 11.92
N ILE A 13 3.83 -8.44 12.01
CA ILE A 13 4.07 -9.70 12.72
C ILE A 13 3.81 -10.84 11.74
N ASN A 14 4.83 -11.62 11.48
CA ASN A 14 4.71 -12.77 10.59
C ASN A 14 4.96 -14.06 11.33
N GLN A 15 4.42 -15.13 10.80
CA GLN A 15 4.78 -16.48 11.20
C GLN A 15 6.30 -16.63 10.95
N PRO A 16 7.05 -17.28 11.88
CA PRO A 16 8.52 -17.27 11.79
C PRO A 16 9.11 -17.84 10.49
N SER A 17 8.36 -18.71 9.80
CA SER A 17 8.85 -19.29 8.56
C SER A 17 8.67 -18.39 7.36
N VAL A 18 8.05 -17.22 7.55
CA VAL A 18 7.78 -16.29 6.45
C VAL A 18 8.71 -15.09 6.60
N GLY A 19 9.59 -14.91 5.62
CA GLY A 19 10.50 -13.77 5.61
C GLY A 19 9.78 -12.49 5.30
N ARG A 20 10.44 -11.38 5.57
CA ARG A 20 9.88 -10.06 5.30
C ARG A 20 10.19 -9.62 3.90
N SER A 21 9.36 -8.71 3.39
CA SER A 21 9.61 -8.06 2.13
C SER A 21 10.24 -6.70 2.39
N TYR A 22 11.47 -6.50 1.97
CA TYR A 22 12.10 -5.19 2.09
C TYR A 22 11.41 -4.16 1.23
N GLU A 23 10.91 -4.56 0.06
CA GLU A 23 10.18 -3.62 -0.80
C GLU A 23 8.95 -3.08 -0.09
N GLU A 24 8.22 -3.94 0.60
CA GLU A 24 7.04 -3.48 1.35
C GLU A 24 7.43 -2.62 2.54
N LEU A 25 8.52 -2.94 3.22
CA LEU A 25 8.98 -2.11 4.33
C LEU A 25 9.35 -0.71 3.86
N PHE A 26 10.06 -0.62 2.74
CA PHE A 26 10.43 0.70 2.19
C PHE A 26 9.22 1.43 1.65
N ARG A 27 8.28 0.72 1.02
CA ARG A 27 7.04 1.33 0.56
C ARG A 27 6.26 1.93 1.72
N LEU A 28 6.14 1.15 2.78
CA LEU A 28 5.40 1.59 3.97
C LEU A 28 6.09 2.78 4.63
N LEU A 29 7.41 2.74 4.72
CA LEU A 29 8.16 3.85 5.28
C LEU A 29 7.95 5.12 4.44
N ALA A 30 8.02 5.00 3.12
CA ALA A 30 7.79 6.14 2.23
C ALA A 30 6.38 6.69 2.40
N ALA A 31 5.40 5.81 2.54
CA ALA A 31 4.01 6.21 2.73
C ALA A 31 3.84 6.96 4.05
N LEU A 32 4.42 6.44 5.12
CA LEU A 32 4.34 7.08 6.44
C LEU A 32 5.03 8.43 6.45
N MET A 33 6.16 8.55 5.77
CA MET A 33 6.85 9.83 5.64
C MET A 33 6.03 10.83 4.85
N HIS A 34 5.35 10.37 3.81
CA HIS A 34 4.49 11.24 3.01
C HIS A 34 3.33 11.77 3.84
N VAL A 35 2.66 10.90 4.58
CA VAL A 35 1.54 11.29 5.42
C VAL A 35 1.98 12.22 6.55
N ARG A 36 3.16 11.99 7.11
CA ARG A 36 3.68 12.88 8.14
C ARG A 36 3.92 14.28 7.60
N LYS A 37 4.37 14.38 6.36
CA LYS A 37 4.60 15.66 5.71
C LYS A 37 3.30 16.31 5.23
N ASN A 38 2.33 15.49 4.87
CA ASN A 38 1.04 15.93 4.33
C ASN A 38 -0.06 15.31 5.18
N ASN A 39 -0.17 15.78 6.41
CA ASN A 39 -0.97 15.11 7.44
C ASN A 39 -2.47 15.15 7.20
N ASN A 40 -2.92 15.84 6.16
CA ASN A 40 -4.33 15.86 5.77
C ASN A 40 -4.63 14.87 4.63
N GLU A 41 -3.66 14.06 4.23
CA GLU A 41 -3.85 13.13 3.12
C GLU A 41 -3.98 11.70 3.62
N ALA A 42 -4.72 10.91 2.87
CA ALA A 42 -4.83 9.47 3.06
C ALA A 42 -4.36 8.78 1.78
N LEU A 43 -3.72 7.64 1.95
CA LEU A 43 -3.13 6.91 0.83
C LEU A 43 -3.89 5.61 0.61
N PRO A 44 -4.12 5.22 -0.66
CA PRO A 44 -4.79 3.95 -0.95
C PRO A 44 -3.87 2.76 -0.72
N CYS A 45 -4.45 1.58 -0.78
CA CYS A 45 -3.67 0.36 -0.75
C CYS A 45 -2.67 0.35 -1.91
N ASP A 46 -1.52 -0.24 -1.67
CA ASP A 46 -0.44 -0.38 -2.65
C ASP A 46 0.09 0.94 -3.20
N TRP A 47 -0.14 2.03 -2.49
CA TRP A 47 0.36 3.34 -2.90
C TRP A 47 1.89 3.34 -2.99
N LEU A 48 2.40 3.97 -4.03
CA LEU A 48 3.84 4.24 -4.18
C LEU A 48 4.04 5.74 -4.37
N PRO A 49 5.23 6.24 -4.05
CA PRO A 49 5.53 7.67 -4.29
C PRO A 49 5.19 8.06 -5.72
N GLY A 50 4.45 9.16 -5.86
CA GLY A 50 3.95 9.64 -7.14
C GLY A 50 2.53 9.24 -7.43
N ASP A 51 1.96 8.29 -6.70
CA ASP A 51 0.57 7.92 -6.87
C ASP A 51 -0.34 8.95 -6.19
N LYS A 52 -1.61 8.94 -6.60
CA LYS A 52 -2.59 9.88 -6.05
C LYS A 52 -2.89 9.60 -4.59
N ALA A 53 -3.09 10.67 -3.86
CA ALA A 53 -3.57 10.63 -2.49
C ALA A 53 -4.94 11.31 -2.43
N LEU A 54 -5.61 11.18 -1.28
CA LEU A 54 -6.92 11.74 -1.06
C LEU A 54 -6.87 12.63 0.17
N VAL A 55 -7.53 13.77 0.09
CA VAL A 55 -7.79 14.59 1.28
C VAL A 55 -9.18 14.23 1.78
N PRO A 56 -9.29 13.49 2.89
CA PRO A 56 -10.60 13.06 3.37
C PRO A 56 -11.47 14.25 3.76
N SER A 57 -12.75 14.18 3.39
CA SER A 57 -13.72 15.20 3.77
C SER A 57 -15.10 14.55 3.77
N ALA A 58 -16.07 15.24 4.38
CA ALA A 58 -17.43 14.74 4.42
C ALA A 58 -18.03 14.58 3.02
N GLU A 59 -17.62 15.46 2.10
CA GLU A 59 -18.14 15.40 0.73
C GLU A 59 -17.62 14.20 -0.05
N MET A 60 -16.54 13.59 0.41
CA MET A 60 -15.97 12.43 -0.28
C MET A 60 -16.68 11.15 0.05
N VAL A 61 -17.57 11.15 1.04
CA VAL A 61 -18.30 9.94 1.39
C VAL A 61 -19.17 9.53 0.20
N GLY A 62 -18.93 8.32 -0.32
CA GLY A 62 -19.62 7.83 -1.49
C GLY A 62 -19.07 8.32 -2.81
N ASN A 63 -18.06 9.19 -2.79
CA ASN A 63 -17.52 9.80 -4.00
C ASN A 63 -16.04 9.49 -4.21
N ILE A 64 -15.48 8.55 -3.47
CA ILE A 64 -14.05 8.23 -3.55
C ILE A 64 -13.68 7.72 -4.93
N HIS A 65 -14.61 7.05 -5.62
CA HIS A 65 -14.37 6.51 -6.95
C HIS A 65 -14.02 7.59 -7.98
N GLY A 66 -14.31 8.84 -7.69
CA GLY A 66 -13.91 9.95 -8.55
C GLY A 66 -12.42 10.27 -8.45
N VAL A 67 -11.78 9.82 -7.39
CA VAL A 67 -10.35 10.06 -7.16
C VAL A 67 -9.55 8.78 -7.31
N TRP A 68 -10.00 7.71 -6.65
CA TRP A 68 -9.33 6.42 -6.70
C TRP A 68 -10.16 5.46 -7.53
N THR A 69 -9.59 5.01 -8.63
CA THR A 69 -10.22 4.02 -9.50
C THR A 69 -9.24 2.90 -9.74
N THR A 70 -9.74 1.78 -10.24
CA THR A 70 -8.84 0.67 -10.59
C THR A 70 -7.84 1.06 -11.67
N ALA A 71 -8.13 2.13 -12.40
CA ALA A 71 -7.20 2.63 -13.42
C ALA A 71 -6.02 3.38 -12.80
N ASN A 72 -6.23 4.07 -11.69
CA ASN A 72 -5.16 4.87 -11.07
C ASN A 72 -4.67 4.32 -9.74
N MET A 73 -5.29 3.26 -9.22
CA MET A 73 -4.81 2.55 -8.04
C MET A 73 -4.03 1.31 -8.49
N ARG A 74 -3.05 0.95 -7.70
CA ARG A 74 -2.22 -0.20 -8.05
C ARG A 74 -2.90 -1.53 -7.83
N ILE A 75 -3.98 -1.54 -7.06
CA ILE A 75 -4.63 -2.79 -6.69
C ILE A 75 -5.08 -3.61 -7.88
N GLY A 76 -5.52 -2.94 -8.96
CA GLY A 76 -5.96 -3.66 -10.15
C GLY A 76 -4.83 -4.24 -10.99
N LYS A 77 -3.60 -3.83 -10.71
CA LYS A 77 -2.48 -4.26 -11.54
C LYS A 77 -1.97 -5.64 -11.18
N PHE A 78 -2.33 -6.12 -10.01
CA PHE A 78 -1.95 -7.46 -9.59
C PHE A 78 -2.82 -8.54 -10.19
N SER A 79 -3.95 -8.18 -10.76
CA SER A 79 -4.82 -9.15 -11.42
C SER A 79 -4.48 -9.31 -12.89
N SER A 80 -3.47 -8.63 -13.36
CA SER A 80 -3.05 -8.72 -14.75
C SER A 80 -2.57 -10.13 -15.07
N THR A 81 -2.79 -10.53 -16.31
CA THR A 81 -2.30 -11.82 -16.78
C THR A 81 -0.82 -11.80 -17.10
N GLU A 82 -0.20 -10.65 -16.98
CA GLU A 82 1.22 -10.55 -17.24
C GLU A 82 2.02 -11.18 -16.12
N GLY A 83 3.24 -11.53 -16.41
CA GLY A 83 4.08 -12.26 -15.48
C GLY A 83 4.38 -11.53 -14.20
N GLY A 84 4.01 -10.28 -14.10
CA GLY A 84 4.23 -9.52 -12.88
C GLY A 84 3.25 -9.80 -11.76
N SER A 85 2.19 -10.51 -12.02
CA SER A 85 1.18 -10.79 -11.00
C SER A 85 1.74 -11.73 -9.95
N ILE A 86 1.60 -11.34 -8.68
CA ILE A 86 2.01 -12.23 -7.59
C ILE A 86 1.03 -13.38 -7.41
N TRP A 87 -0.12 -13.31 -8.04
CA TRP A 87 -1.15 -14.34 -7.94
C TRP A 87 -1.11 -15.33 -9.08
N SER A 88 -0.08 -15.29 -9.92
CA SER A 88 0.09 -16.28 -10.95
C SER A 88 0.32 -17.66 -10.32
N SER A 89 -0.08 -18.69 -11.04
CA SER A 89 0.04 -20.06 -10.51
C SER A 89 1.49 -20.41 -10.22
N GLU A 90 2.42 -19.88 -11.00
CA GLU A 90 3.84 -20.17 -10.76
C GLU A 90 4.33 -19.55 -9.48
N ARG A 91 3.93 -18.33 -9.21
CA ARG A 91 4.34 -17.65 -7.99
C ARG A 91 3.68 -18.25 -6.76
N MET A 92 2.50 -18.81 -6.96
CA MET A 92 1.78 -19.44 -5.84
C MET A 92 2.19 -20.87 -5.61
N ARG A 93 3.08 -21.42 -6.42
CA ARG A 93 3.50 -22.80 -6.25
C ARG A 93 4.51 -22.87 -5.12
N ILE A 94 4.07 -23.30 -3.99
CA ILE A 94 4.89 -23.37 -2.79
C ILE A 94 4.96 -24.77 -2.23
N ASP A 95 4.43 -25.72 -2.94
CA ASP A 95 4.31 -27.10 -2.46
C ASP A 95 5.60 -27.90 -2.66
N LYS A 96 6.63 -27.28 -3.09
CA LYS A 96 7.90 -27.98 -3.37
C LYS A 96 8.73 -28.15 -2.14
#